data_dc87df7a083e0097a9a86b6a8a06f7bb
#
_entry.id   dc87df7a083e0097a9a86b6a8a06f7bb
#
_cell.length_a   1.000
_cell.length_b   1.000
_cell.length_c   1.000
_cell.angle_alpha   90.00
_cell.angle_beta   90.00
_cell.angle_gamma   90.00
#
_symmetry.space_group_name_H-M   'P 1'
#
loop_
_entity.id
_entity.type
_entity.pdbx_description
1 polymer ?
#
loop_
_entity_poly.entity_id
_entity_poly.type
_entity_poly.pdbx_seq_one_letter_code
_entity_poly.pdbx_strand_id
1 'polypeptide(L)'
;MRNSEIRRQHKEKSSTVKKIFLFLFIIVFIAGAGAAAGFFLSVSSGLPDISANIAPDASSRIYDAKGRLITTVHAEENRLPVSIDEVPANLQNAFIAVEDNRFYEHHGVDPIGIIRAVFRNIISGNATAQGGSTITQQLARNAFLSQEQTLKRKMLEAFLALKIERQYTKKEILEMYMNQIYFGQGRYGIQTASKVYFGKDVKDLSLAQCALIAGLPNSPNYYSPFHSVEAAKQR
;
A
#
# COMPACT_ATOMS: atom_id res chain seq x y z
N MET A 1 23.20 40.18 -54.44
CA MET A 1 24.08 39.11 -54.00
C MET A 1 24.30 39.09 -52.46
N ARG A 2 24.62 40.21 -51.82
CA ARG A 2 24.92 40.27 -50.36
C ARG A 2 23.78 39.77 -49.39
N ASN A 3 22.52 39.97 -49.76
CA ASN A 3 21.37 39.58 -48.90
C ASN A 3 21.07 38.05 -48.96
N SER A 4 21.47 37.35 -49.99
CA SER A 4 21.28 35.90 -50.13
C SER A 4 22.34 35.14 -49.32
N GLU A 5 23.55 35.64 -49.23
CA GLU A 5 24.63 35.06 -48.42
C GLU A 5 24.37 35.22 -46.88
N ILE A 6 23.90 36.38 -46.47
CA ILE A 6 23.51 36.63 -45.07
C ILE A 6 22.36 35.67 -44.62
N ARG A 7 21.36 35.45 -45.47
CA ARG A 7 20.28 34.49 -45.20
C ARG A 7 20.77 33.03 -45.16
N ARG A 8 21.73 32.66 -45.98
CA ARG A 8 22.36 31.33 -45.97
C ARG A 8 23.13 31.08 -44.70
N GLN A 9 23.99 32.02 -44.29
CA GLN A 9 24.76 31.94 -43.05
C GLN A 9 23.86 31.89 -41.80
N HIS A 10 22.75 32.63 -41.77
CA HIS A 10 21.76 32.53 -40.65
C HIS A 10 21.06 31.18 -40.62
N LYS A 11 20.74 30.58 -41.77
CA LYS A 11 20.09 29.28 -41.86
C LYS A 11 21.06 28.14 -41.46
N GLU A 12 22.32 28.23 -41.83
CA GLU A 12 23.36 27.26 -41.40
C GLU A 12 23.68 27.34 -39.92
N LYS A 13 23.82 28.55 -39.33
CA LYS A 13 24.00 28.73 -37.88
C LYS A 13 22.79 28.19 -37.12
N SER A 14 21.57 28.46 -37.55
CA SER A 14 20.33 27.93 -36.93
C SER A 14 20.28 26.41 -37.00
N SER A 15 20.72 25.78 -38.10
CA SER A 15 20.80 24.33 -38.23
C SER A 15 21.81 23.70 -37.27
N THR A 16 22.99 24.31 -37.17
CA THR A 16 24.05 23.83 -36.27
C THR A 16 23.64 23.93 -34.80
N VAL A 17 23.03 25.04 -34.40
CA VAL A 17 22.54 25.22 -33.04
C VAL A 17 21.44 24.15 -32.69
N LYS A 18 20.52 23.88 -33.60
CA LYS A 18 19.51 22.82 -33.42
C LYS A 18 20.16 21.43 -33.28
N LYS A 19 21.20 21.11 -34.05
CA LYS A 19 21.94 19.86 -33.93
C LYS A 19 22.66 19.72 -32.60
N ILE A 20 23.25 20.79 -32.10
CA ILE A 20 23.89 20.82 -30.77
C ILE A 20 22.84 20.60 -29.66
N PHE A 21 21.70 21.30 -29.72
CA PHE A 21 20.59 21.08 -28.75
C PHE A 21 20.08 19.65 -28.82
N LEU A 22 19.87 19.10 -29.99
CA LEU A 22 19.45 17.70 -30.15
C LEU A 22 20.48 16.72 -29.57
N PHE A 23 21.75 16.96 -29.79
CA PHE A 23 22.86 16.13 -29.30
C PHE A 23 22.91 16.18 -27.76
N LEU A 24 22.84 17.39 -27.17
CA LEU A 24 22.77 17.56 -25.72
C LEU A 24 21.52 16.90 -25.12
N PHE A 25 20.39 17.04 -25.76
CA PHE A 25 19.16 16.37 -25.36
C PHE A 25 19.30 14.84 -25.34
N ILE A 26 19.92 14.27 -26.37
CA ILE A 26 20.18 12.82 -26.45
C ILE A 26 21.14 12.38 -25.34
N ILE A 27 22.19 13.13 -25.04
CA ILE A 27 23.11 12.81 -23.94
C ILE A 27 22.38 12.83 -22.59
N VAL A 28 21.60 13.86 -22.32
CA VAL A 28 20.81 13.98 -21.07
C VAL A 28 19.78 12.84 -20.99
N PHE A 29 19.14 12.51 -22.10
CA PHE A 29 18.20 11.40 -22.17
C PHE A 29 18.86 10.03 -21.90
N ILE A 30 20.01 9.76 -22.51
CA ILE A 30 20.78 8.51 -22.30
C ILE A 30 21.28 8.43 -20.85
N ALA A 31 21.82 9.53 -20.31
CA ALA A 31 22.27 9.59 -18.93
C ALA A 31 21.10 9.36 -17.95
N GLY A 32 19.95 10.00 -18.20
CA GLY A 32 18.72 9.82 -17.42
C GLY A 32 18.19 8.38 -17.51
N ALA A 33 18.16 7.80 -18.71
CA ALA A 33 17.72 6.41 -18.92
C ALA A 33 18.69 5.41 -18.25
N GLY A 34 20.01 5.65 -18.33
CA GLY A 34 21.02 4.85 -17.64
C GLY A 34 20.91 4.91 -16.12
N ALA A 35 20.71 6.11 -15.57
CA ALA A 35 20.49 6.29 -14.14
C ALA A 35 19.19 5.61 -13.68
N ALA A 36 18.11 5.73 -14.45
CA ALA A 36 16.83 5.06 -14.17
C ALA A 36 16.97 3.53 -14.22
N ALA A 37 17.68 2.99 -15.23
CA ALA A 37 17.93 1.56 -15.34
C ALA A 37 18.82 1.04 -14.20
N GLY A 38 19.90 1.74 -13.85
CA GLY A 38 20.76 1.39 -12.71
C GLY A 38 20.00 1.42 -11.38
N PHE A 39 19.16 2.41 -11.18
CA PHE A 39 18.29 2.50 -10.01
C PHE A 39 17.27 1.34 -9.98
N PHE A 40 16.65 1.03 -11.12
CA PHE A 40 15.72 -0.10 -11.25
C PHE A 40 16.40 -1.43 -10.91
N LEU A 41 17.60 -1.69 -11.44
CA LEU A 41 18.38 -2.89 -11.12
C LEU A 41 18.75 -2.95 -9.63
N SER A 42 19.16 -1.84 -9.02
CA SER A 42 19.45 -1.75 -7.59
C SER A 42 18.22 -2.05 -6.72
N VAL A 43 17.03 -1.63 -7.14
CA VAL A 43 15.78 -1.91 -6.43
C VAL A 43 15.39 -3.37 -6.62
N SER A 44 15.46 -3.90 -7.86
CA SER A 44 15.05 -5.27 -8.17
C SER A 44 15.94 -6.34 -7.52
N SER A 45 17.24 -6.06 -7.35
CA SER A 45 18.16 -6.96 -6.63
C SER A 45 17.93 -7.03 -5.12
N GLY A 46 17.23 -6.07 -4.55
CA GLY A 46 16.86 -6.02 -3.13
C GLY A 46 15.47 -6.56 -2.82
N LEU A 47 14.76 -7.15 -3.81
CA LEU A 47 13.42 -7.69 -3.57
C LEU A 47 13.50 -8.96 -2.71
N PRO A 48 12.78 -9.03 -1.59
CA PRO A 48 12.67 -10.25 -0.80
C PRO A 48 11.96 -11.36 -1.59
N ASP A 49 12.25 -12.60 -1.23
CA ASP A 49 11.54 -13.74 -1.79
C ASP A 49 10.13 -13.80 -1.18
N ILE A 50 9.11 -13.64 -2.00
CA ILE A 50 7.71 -13.74 -1.59
C ILE A 50 7.18 -15.18 -1.62
N SER A 51 7.99 -16.17 -2.04
CA SER A 51 7.63 -17.59 -1.92
C SER A 51 7.68 -18.06 -0.47
N ALA A 52 8.41 -17.35 0.40
CA ALA A 52 8.26 -17.49 1.84
C ALA A 52 6.85 -17.00 2.21
N ASN A 53 6.10 -17.87 2.86
CA ASN A 53 4.70 -17.73 3.20
C ASN A 53 4.38 -16.31 3.74
N ILE A 54 3.53 -15.54 3.05
CA ILE A 54 3.08 -14.21 3.51
C ILE A 54 2.14 -14.36 4.72
N ALA A 55 1.70 -15.59 5.02
CA ALA A 55 0.84 -15.82 6.18
C ALA A 55 1.54 -15.38 7.47
N PRO A 56 0.88 -14.57 8.30
CA PRO A 56 1.44 -14.15 9.57
C PRO A 56 1.63 -15.35 10.49
N ASP A 57 2.68 -15.33 11.30
CA ASP A 57 2.85 -16.31 12.36
C ASP A 57 1.65 -16.31 13.29
N ALA A 58 1.00 -17.46 13.42
CA ALA A 58 -0.14 -17.61 14.29
C ALA A 58 0.33 -17.70 15.75
N SER A 59 -0.44 -17.08 16.66
CA SER A 59 -0.22 -17.22 18.09
C SER A 59 -0.36 -18.66 18.53
N SER A 60 0.55 -19.16 19.35
CA SER A 60 0.48 -20.48 19.95
C SER A 60 -0.62 -20.54 21.00
N ARG A 61 -1.49 -21.55 20.96
CA ARG A 61 -2.57 -21.74 21.91
C ARG A 61 -2.22 -22.90 22.86
N ILE A 62 -2.28 -22.67 24.16
CA ILE A 62 -2.02 -23.68 25.18
C ILE A 62 -3.38 -24.14 25.74
N TYR A 63 -3.60 -25.44 25.70
CA TYR A 63 -4.83 -26.07 26.18
C TYR A 63 -4.54 -26.93 27.42
N ASP A 64 -5.52 -27.08 28.30
CA ASP A 64 -5.45 -28.07 29.40
C ASP A 64 -5.68 -29.49 28.89
N ALA A 65 -5.51 -30.49 29.76
CA ALA A 65 -5.72 -31.89 29.42
C ALA A 65 -7.18 -32.23 29.02
N LYS A 66 -8.11 -31.32 29.24
CA LYS A 66 -9.53 -31.42 28.84
C LYS A 66 -9.84 -30.65 27.56
N GLY A 67 -8.82 -30.10 26.87
CA GLY A 67 -8.99 -29.34 25.63
C GLY A 67 -9.51 -27.90 25.86
N ARG A 68 -9.51 -27.37 27.08
CA ARG A 68 -9.90 -26.00 27.36
C ARG A 68 -8.70 -25.08 27.16
N LEU A 69 -8.91 -23.95 26.45
CA LEU A 69 -7.87 -22.97 26.24
C LEU A 69 -7.44 -22.35 27.59
N ILE A 70 -6.17 -22.53 27.97
CA ILE A 70 -5.56 -21.93 29.16
C ILE A 70 -5.12 -20.50 28.82
N THR A 71 -4.32 -20.36 27.75
CA THR A 71 -3.78 -19.07 27.34
C THR A 71 -3.31 -19.11 25.88
N THR A 72 -3.11 -17.95 25.31
CA THR A 72 -2.49 -17.77 24.01
C THR A 72 -1.13 -17.09 24.21
N VAL A 73 -0.06 -17.73 23.71
CA VAL A 73 1.29 -17.16 23.76
C VAL A 73 1.59 -16.52 22.43
N HIS A 74 2.02 -15.28 22.48
CA HIS A 74 2.41 -14.49 21.32
C HIS A 74 3.92 -14.31 21.33
N ALA A 75 4.58 -14.40 20.16
CA ALA A 75 6.02 -14.10 20.06
C ALA A 75 6.23 -12.58 20.20
N GLU A 76 5.79 -11.80 19.23
CA GLU A 76 5.86 -10.32 19.25
C GLU A 76 4.49 -9.68 19.00
N GLU A 77 3.57 -10.38 18.30
CA GLU A 77 2.28 -9.85 17.89
C GLU A 77 1.13 -10.82 18.19
N ASN A 78 0.05 -10.30 18.76
CA ASN A 78 -1.16 -11.08 19.01
C ASN A 78 -1.98 -11.15 17.73
N ARG A 79 -1.95 -12.29 17.03
CA ARG A 79 -2.69 -12.52 15.79
C ARG A 79 -3.57 -13.75 15.89
N LEU A 80 -4.83 -13.60 15.49
CA LEU A 80 -5.79 -14.67 15.34
C LEU A 80 -6.19 -14.71 13.84
N PRO A 81 -5.51 -15.50 13.01
CA PRO A 81 -5.86 -15.58 11.59
C PRO A 81 -7.28 -16.08 11.39
N VAL A 82 -7.97 -15.55 10.40
CA VAL A 82 -9.34 -15.90 10.02
C VAL A 82 -9.42 -15.99 8.51
N SER A 83 -10.20 -16.98 8.01
CA SER A 83 -10.48 -17.07 6.57
C SER A 83 -11.34 -15.90 6.11
N ILE A 84 -11.13 -15.43 4.89
CA ILE A 84 -11.93 -14.36 4.29
C ILE A 84 -13.41 -14.76 4.19
N ASP A 85 -13.72 -16.05 4.12
CA ASP A 85 -15.07 -16.56 4.07
C ASP A 85 -15.82 -16.38 5.40
N GLU A 86 -15.10 -16.22 6.50
CA GLU A 86 -15.66 -15.91 7.82
C GLU A 86 -15.80 -14.39 8.05
N VAL A 87 -15.18 -13.55 7.20
CA VAL A 87 -15.26 -12.08 7.29
C VAL A 87 -16.53 -11.61 6.59
N PRO A 88 -17.42 -10.86 7.27
CA PRO A 88 -18.65 -10.35 6.66
C PRO A 88 -18.38 -9.54 5.39
N ALA A 89 -19.20 -9.73 4.35
CA ALA A 89 -19.07 -8.97 3.09
C ALA A 89 -19.10 -7.44 3.31
N ASN A 90 -19.90 -6.96 4.27
CA ASN A 90 -19.93 -5.54 4.63
C ASN A 90 -18.57 -5.03 5.12
N LEU A 91 -17.81 -5.85 5.86
CA LEU A 91 -16.49 -5.49 6.35
C LEU A 91 -15.46 -5.49 5.21
N GLN A 92 -15.49 -6.51 4.35
CA GLN A 92 -14.64 -6.56 3.14
C GLN A 92 -14.86 -5.32 2.27
N ASN A 93 -16.13 -5.01 1.97
CA ASN A 93 -16.51 -3.85 1.18
C ASN A 93 -16.13 -2.52 1.83
N ALA A 94 -16.22 -2.42 3.17
CA ALA A 94 -15.81 -1.23 3.90
C ALA A 94 -14.31 -0.96 3.75
N PHE A 95 -13.46 -1.98 3.86
CA PHE A 95 -12.02 -1.85 3.62
C PHE A 95 -11.72 -1.42 2.19
N ILE A 96 -12.35 -2.06 1.20
CA ILE A 96 -12.16 -1.71 -0.21
C ILE A 96 -12.60 -0.27 -0.47
N ALA A 97 -13.73 0.15 0.06
CA ALA A 97 -14.25 1.50 -0.14
C ALA A 97 -13.35 2.59 0.46
N VAL A 98 -12.74 2.32 1.62
CA VAL A 98 -11.94 3.31 2.36
C VAL A 98 -10.49 3.34 1.90
N GLU A 99 -9.87 2.17 1.68
CA GLU A 99 -8.45 2.04 1.41
C GLU A 99 -8.12 1.97 -0.09
N ASP A 100 -8.98 1.30 -0.88
CA ASP A 100 -8.68 1.02 -2.28
C ASP A 100 -9.96 0.73 -3.08
N ASN A 101 -10.73 1.77 -3.37
CA ASN A 101 -12.04 1.64 -3.99
C ASN A 101 -12.04 1.00 -5.41
N ARG A 102 -10.85 0.84 -6.00
CA ARG A 102 -10.64 0.19 -7.30
C ARG A 102 -9.87 -1.12 -7.19
N PHE A 103 -9.84 -1.71 -6.01
CA PHE A 103 -9.06 -2.92 -5.70
C PHE A 103 -9.19 -4.03 -6.75
N TYR A 104 -10.39 -4.27 -7.26
CA TYR A 104 -10.63 -5.31 -8.26
C TYR A 104 -10.31 -4.88 -9.70
N GLU A 105 -9.99 -3.60 -9.96
CA GLU A 105 -9.78 -3.07 -11.31
C GLU A 105 -8.28 -2.97 -11.69
N HIS A 106 -7.39 -2.93 -10.72
CA HIS A 106 -5.95 -2.80 -10.96
C HIS A 106 -5.19 -4.07 -10.57
N HIS A 107 -3.91 -4.14 -10.93
CA HIS A 107 -3.00 -5.26 -10.65
C HIS A 107 -1.84 -4.82 -9.74
N GLY A 108 -2.14 -4.50 -8.48
CA GLY A 108 -1.16 -4.15 -7.44
C GLY A 108 -0.86 -2.67 -7.30
N VAL A 109 -0.87 -1.90 -8.37
CA VAL A 109 -0.71 -0.44 -8.39
C VAL A 109 -1.90 0.17 -9.12
N ASP A 110 -2.46 1.25 -8.59
CA ASP A 110 -3.53 2.02 -9.23
C ASP A 110 -3.04 3.39 -9.72
N PRO A 111 -2.58 3.52 -10.99
CA PRO A 111 -2.14 4.81 -11.54
C PRO A 111 -3.23 5.88 -11.53
N ILE A 112 -4.49 5.49 -11.77
CA ILE A 112 -5.63 6.42 -11.77
C ILE A 112 -5.90 6.92 -10.35
N GLY A 113 -5.84 6.04 -9.36
CA GLY A 113 -5.95 6.38 -7.93
C GLY A 113 -4.85 7.35 -7.49
N ILE A 114 -3.62 7.13 -7.92
CA ILE A 114 -2.48 8.03 -7.64
C ILE A 114 -2.73 9.42 -8.23
N ILE A 115 -3.11 9.52 -9.51
CA ILE A 115 -3.42 10.81 -10.15
C ILE A 115 -4.56 11.52 -9.43
N ARG A 116 -5.61 10.78 -9.08
CA ARG A 116 -6.76 11.32 -8.32
C ARG A 116 -6.35 11.84 -6.95
N ALA A 117 -5.52 11.10 -6.22
CA ALA A 117 -5.02 11.50 -4.90
C ALA A 117 -4.17 12.78 -5.00
N VAL A 118 -3.24 12.85 -5.95
CA VAL A 118 -2.43 14.05 -6.21
C VAL A 118 -3.31 15.26 -6.50
N PHE A 119 -4.30 15.11 -7.39
CA PHE A 119 -5.20 16.19 -7.76
C PHE A 119 -6.03 16.70 -6.56
N ARG A 120 -6.57 15.80 -5.75
CA ARG A 120 -7.31 16.16 -4.52
C ARG A 120 -6.42 16.83 -3.49
N ASN A 121 -5.20 16.35 -3.29
CA ASN A 121 -4.26 16.94 -2.35
C ASN A 121 -3.87 18.38 -2.77
N ILE A 122 -3.71 18.64 -4.06
CA ILE A 122 -3.45 19.99 -4.59
C ILE A 122 -4.66 20.91 -4.33
N ILE A 123 -5.89 20.45 -4.63
CA ILE A 123 -7.10 21.27 -4.44
C ILE A 123 -7.37 21.55 -2.96
N SER A 124 -7.18 20.55 -2.09
CA SER A 124 -7.43 20.71 -0.65
C SER A 124 -6.33 21.50 0.08
N GLY A 125 -5.21 21.81 -0.60
CA GLY A 125 -4.03 22.42 0.04
C GLY A 125 -3.35 21.54 1.10
N ASN A 126 -3.76 20.25 1.19
CA ASN A 126 -3.24 19.30 2.16
C ASN A 126 -2.59 18.11 1.44
N ALA A 127 -1.27 18.04 1.49
CA ALA A 127 -0.49 17.01 0.78
C ALA A 127 -0.78 15.55 1.24
N THR A 128 -1.48 15.37 2.36
CA THR A 128 -1.78 14.07 2.96
C THR A 128 -3.28 13.76 3.06
N ALA A 129 -4.14 14.59 2.45
CA ALA A 129 -5.60 14.44 2.56
C ALA A 129 -6.12 13.10 2.04
N GLN A 130 -5.47 12.54 1.00
CA GLN A 130 -5.81 11.22 0.47
C GLN A 130 -4.55 10.44 0.10
N GLY A 131 -4.45 9.19 0.57
CA GLY A 131 -3.41 8.24 0.16
C GLY A 131 -3.72 7.62 -1.20
N GLY A 132 -2.68 7.43 -2.04
CA GLY A 132 -2.78 6.75 -3.33
C GLY A 132 -2.19 5.34 -3.32
N SER A 133 -1.99 4.74 -2.15
CA SER A 133 -1.45 3.37 -2.02
C SER A 133 -2.58 2.34 -2.04
N THR A 134 -2.40 1.26 -2.79
CA THR A 134 -3.36 0.16 -2.86
C THR A 134 -3.28 -0.76 -1.63
N ILE A 135 -4.31 -1.59 -1.42
CA ILE A 135 -4.30 -2.66 -0.41
C ILE A 135 -3.09 -3.58 -0.61
N THR A 136 -2.78 -3.95 -1.86
CA THR A 136 -1.63 -4.82 -2.17
C THR A 136 -0.29 -4.15 -1.85
N GLN A 137 -0.14 -2.84 -2.08
CA GLN A 137 1.04 -2.08 -1.67
C GLN A 137 1.18 -2.01 -0.14
N GLN A 138 0.07 -1.83 0.57
CA GLN A 138 0.06 -1.83 2.04
C GLN A 138 0.43 -3.21 2.60
N LEU A 139 -0.09 -4.29 2.00
CA LEU A 139 0.29 -5.66 2.34
C LEU A 139 1.79 -5.88 2.12
N ALA A 140 2.32 -5.51 0.96
CA ALA A 140 3.75 -5.61 0.64
C ALA A 140 4.63 -4.87 1.65
N ARG A 141 4.23 -3.66 2.03
CA ARG A 141 4.93 -2.87 3.06
C ARG A 141 4.93 -3.58 4.41
N ASN A 142 3.78 -4.03 4.86
CA ASN A 142 3.63 -4.61 6.21
C ASN A 142 4.32 -5.97 6.34
N ALA A 143 4.37 -6.75 5.25
CA ALA A 143 4.94 -8.09 5.26
C ALA A 143 6.47 -8.12 5.06
N PHE A 144 7.03 -7.17 4.28
CA PHE A 144 8.40 -7.32 3.77
C PHE A 144 9.30 -6.10 3.96
N LEU A 145 8.76 -4.95 4.33
CA LEU A 145 9.54 -3.71 4.30
C LEU A 145 9.59 -3.02 5.67
N SER A 146 10.67 -2.25 5.88
CA SER A 146 10.79 -1.40 7.06
C SER A 146 9.80 -0.22 7.02
N GLN A 147 9.56 0.40 8.19
CA GLN A 147 8.66 1.55 8.32
C GLN A 147 9.27 2.88 7.82
N GLU A 148 10.51 2.87 7.32
CA GLU A 148 11.16 4.07 6.79
C GLU A 148 10.42 4.65 5.59
N GLN A 149 10.26 5.98 5.57
CA GLN A 149 9.54 6.66 4.49
C GLN A 149 10.52 7.18 3.42
N THR A 150 10.99 6.29 2.54
CA THR A 150 11.90 6.63 1.45
C THR A 150 11.27 6.35 0.08
N LEU A 151 11.74 7.07 -0.96
CA LEU A 151 11.33 6.79 -2.35
C LEU A 151 11.70 5.35 -2.76
N LYS A 152 12.88 4.87 -2.33
CA LYS A 152 13.32 3.49 -2.57
C LYS A 152 12.31 2.50 -2.02
N ARG A 153 11.88 2.66 -0.76
CA ARG A 153 10.85 1.82 -0.15
C ARG A 153 9.54 1.87 -0.95
N LYS A 154 9.12 3.07 -1.39
CA LYS A 154 7.86 3.22 -2.16
C LYS A 154 7.90 2.49 -3.50
N MET A 155 9.06 2.45 -4.15
CA MET A 155 9.25 1.66 -5.36
C MET A 155 9.27 0.16 -5.07
N LEU A 156 9.94 -0.28 -4.00
CA LEU A 156 9.89 -1.68 -3.55
C LEU A 156 8.46 -2.13 -3.25
N GLU A 157 7.64 -1.31 -2.59
CA GLU A 157 6.21 -1.59 -2.39
C GLU A 157 5.49 -1.86 -3.72
N ALA A 158 5.71 -1.00 -4.72
CA ALA A 158 5.07 -1.15 -6.03
C ALA A 158 5.50 -2.43 -6.74
N PHE A 159 6.80 -2.76 -6.73
CA PHE A 159 7.30 -4.00 -7.35
C PHE A 159 6.80 -5.24 -6.63
N LEU A 160 6.83 -5.24 -5.30
CA LEU A 160 6.29 -6.34 -4.50
C LEU A 160 4.79 -6.51 -4.72
N ALA A 161 4.04 -5.42 -4.79
CA ALA A 161 2.62 -5.46 -5.08
C ALA A 161 2.31 -6.11 -6.43
N LEU A 162 3.07 -5.75 -7.49
CA LEU A 162 2.94 -6.39 -8.80
C LEU A 162 3.30 -7.89 -8.76
N LYS A 163 4.29 -8.26 -7.97
CA LYS A 163 4.71 -9.67 -7.81
C LYS A 163 3.65 -10.47 -7.02
N ILE A 164 3.10 -9.90 -5.96
CA ILE A 164 2.02 -10.49 -5.15
C ILE A 164 0.78 -10.74 -6.04
N GLU A 165 0.35 -9.76 -6.82
CA GLU A 165 -0.82 -9.89 -7.71
C GLU A 165 -0.66 -10.93 -8.84
N ARG A 166 0.58 -11.32 -9.15
CA ARG A 166 0.83 -12.43 -10.10
C ARG A 166 0.73 -13.81 -9.46
N GLN A 167 0.85 -13.90 -8.14
CA GLN A 167 0.90 -15.17 -7.40
C GLN A 167 -0.39 -15.46 -6.65
N TYR A 168 -1.12 -14.42 -6.22
CA TYR A 168 -2.29 -14.54 -5.38
C TYR A 168 -3.51 -13.89 -6.01
N THR A 169 -4.67 -14.47 -5.78
CA THR A 169 -5.95 -13.89 -6.16
C THR A 169 -6.30 -12.67 -5.30
N LYS A 170 -7.18 -11.82 -5.77
CA LYS A 170 -7.68 -10.67 -4.99
C LYS A 170 -8.26 -11.07 -3.63
N LYS A 171 -8.93 -12.22 -3.58
CA LYS A 171 -9.51 -12.76 -2.34
C LYS A 171 -8.43 -13.13 -1.34
N GLU A 172 -7.38 -13.82 -1.77
CA GLU A 172 -6.23 -14.18 -0.94
C GLU A 172 -5.45 -12.94 -0.48
N ILE A 173 -5.26 -11.95 -1.36
CA ILE A 173 -4.61 -10.68 -1.01
C ILE A 173 -5.39 -9.94 0.09
N LEU A 174 -6.71 -9.87 -0.04
CA LEU A 174 -7.56 -9.22 0.94
C LEU A 174 -7.53 -9.96 2.29
N GLU A 175 -7.55 -11.30 2.26
CA GLU A 175 -7.40 -12.13 3.46
C GLU A 175 -6.08 -11.88 4.17
N MET A 176 -4.96 -11.94 3.45
CA MET A 176 -3.62 -11.67 3.99
C MET A 176 -3.54 -10.25 4.57
N TYR A 177 -4.08 -9.26 3.87
CA TYR A 177 -4.12 -7.88 4.32
C TYR A 177 -4.88 -7.74 5.65
N MET A 178 -6.11 -8.25 5.73
CA MET A 178 -6.94 -8.17 6.91
C MET A 178 -6.35 -8.91 8.11
N ASN A 179 -5.59 -9.97 7.89
CA ASN A 179 -4.92 -10.72 8.93
C ASN A 179 -3.61 -10.09 9.41
N GLN A 180 -3.02 -9.14 8.65
CA GLN A 180 -1.72 -8.54 8.99
C GLN A 180 -1.78 -7.11 9.47
N ILE A 181 -2.80 -6.35 9.08
CA ILE A 181 -2.85 -4.92 9.34
C ILE A 181 -2.94 -4.61 10.83
N TYR A 182 -2.29 -3.51 11.23
CA TYR A 182 -2.32 -2.98 12.59
C TYR A 182 -3.59 -2.17 12.86
N PHE A 183 -4.27 -2.47 13.96
CA PHE A 183 -5.52 -1.82 14.38
C PHE A 183 -5.39 -0.96 15.64
N GLY A 184 -4.18 -0.68 16.08
CA GLY A 184 -3.95 0.04 17.33
C GLY A 184 -3.85 -0.88 18.54
N GLN A 185 -3.44 -0.32 19.68
CA GLN A 185 -3.35 -1.03 20.96
C GLN A 185 -2.52 -2.33 20.93
N GLY A 186 -1.48 -2.38 20.08
CA GLY A 186 -0.68 -3.60 19.88
C GLY A 186 -1.43 -4.75 19.19
N ARG A 187 -2.53 -4.47 18.46
CA ARG A 187 -3.39 -5.48 17.86
C ARG A 187 -3.22 -5.53 16.35
N TYR A 188 -2.94 -6.72 15.87
CA TYR A 188 -2.77 -7.05 14.46
C TYR A 188 -3.83 -8.06 14.05
N GLY A 189 -4.36 -7.90 12.84
CA GLY A 189 -5.38 -8.77 12.27
C GLY A 189 -6.80 -8.48 12.74
N ILE A 190 -7.72 -8.72 11.82
CA ILE A 190 -9.12 -8.32 11.93
C ILE A 190 -9.88 -9.05 13.06
N GLN A 191 -9.59 -10.33 13.26
CA GLN A 191 -10.23 -11.13 14.31
C GLN A 191 -9.80 -10.64 15.70
N THR A 192 -8.50 -10.33 15.88
CA THR A 192 -7.99 -9.77 17.12
C THR A 192 -8.59 -8.40 17.38
N ALA A 193 -8.70 -7.54 16.35
CA ALA A 193 -9.34 -6.25 16.47
C ALA A 193 -10.83 -6.38 16.89
N SER A 194 -11.58 -7.28 16.25
CA SER A 194 -12.97 -7.57 16.59
C SER A 194 -13.15 -7.98 18.06
N LYS A 195 -12.30 -8.87 18.53
CA LYS A 195 -12.32 -9.32 19.94
C LYS A 195 -12.01 -8.17 20.93
N VAL A 196 -11.01 -7.35 20.62
CA VAL A 196 -10.57 -6.28 21.51
C VAL A 196 -11.57 -5.13 21.55
N TYR A 197 -12.07 -4.69 20.41
CA TYR A 197 -12.96 -3.54 20.33
C TYR A 197 -14.41 -3.88 20.70
N PHE A 198 -14.86 -5.11 20.45
CA PHE A 198 -16.28 -5.48 20.59
C PHE A 198 -16.55 -6.78 21.36
N GLY A 199 -15.52 -7.54 21.75
CA GLY A 199 -15.68 -8.82 22.45
C GLY A 199 -16.31 -9.93 21.58
N LYS A 200 -16.36 -9.75 20.25
CA LYS A 200 -17.07 -10.63 19.32
C LYS A 200 -16.12 -11.27 18.31
N ASP A 201 -16.55 -12.37 17.69
CA ASP A 201 -15.93 -12.87 16.47
C ASP A 201 -16.22 -11.94 15.30
N VAL A 202 -15.30 -11.87 14.34
CA VAL A 202 -15.41 -10.97 13.18
C VAL A 202 -16.71 -11.21 12.40
N LYS A 203 -17.14 -12.46 12.30
CA LYS A 203 -18.38 -12.86 11.61
C LYS A 203 -19.67 -12.28 12.23
N ASP A 204 -19.61 -11.89 13.52
CA ASP A 204 -20.77 -11.42 14.29
C ASP A 204 -20.81 -9.87 14.37
N LEU A 205 -19.97 -9.18 13.62
CA LEU A 205 -19.92 -7.72 13.61
C LEU A 205 -21.14 -7.11 12.90
N SER A 206 -21.74 -6.09 13.53
CA SER A 206 -22.75 -5.27 12.90
C SER A 206 -22.15 -4.34 11.83
N LEU A 207 -22.98 -3.77 10.95
CA LEU A 207 -22.55 -2.82 9.93
C LEU A 207 -21.78 -1.64 10.51
N ALA A 208 -22.25 -1.05 11.60
CA ALA A 208 -21.58 0.07 12.26
C ALA A 208 -20.20 -0.34 12.83
N GLN A 209 -20.09 -1.56 13.39
CA GLN A 209 -18.83 -2.11 13.87
C GLN A 209 -17.84 -2.38 12.72
N CYS A 210 -18.34 -2.88 11.59
CA CYS A 210 -17.55 -3.05 10.37
C CYS A 210 -16.99 -1.71 9.86
N ALA A 211 -17.83 -0.67 9.82
CA ALA A 211 -17.41 0.66 9.38
C ALA A 211 -16.33 1.24 10.30
N LEU A 212 -16.51 1.13 11.62
CA LEU A 212 -15.54 1.60 12.60
C LEU A 212 -14.20 0.90 12.42
N ILE A 213 -14.18 -0.43 12.37
CA ILE A 213 -12.93 -1.20 12.20
C ILE A 213 -12.24 -0.82 10.88
N ALA A 214 -12.97 -0.69 9.77
CA ALA A 214 -12.39 -0.32 8.48
C ALA A 214 -11.81 1.11 8.49
N GLY A 215 -12.27 1.98 9.37
CA GLY A 215 -11.74 3.33 9.54
C GLY A 215 -10.43 3.43 10.32
N LEU A 216 -10.09 2.42 11.13
CA LEU A 216 -8.94 2.45 12.04
C LEU A 216 -7.56 2.52 11.34
N PRO A 217 -7.28 1.76 10.26
CA PRO A 217 -5.93 1.61 9.71
C PRO A 217 -5.25 2.91 9.29
N ASN A 218 -6.01 3.92 8.93
CA ASN A 218 -5.49 5.24 8.54
C ASN A 218 -4.67 5.91 9.66
N SER A 219 -5.18 5.86 10.91
CA SER A 219 -4.48 6.33 12.11
C SER A 219 -5.00 5.55 13.34
N PRO A 220 -4.52 4.30 13.54
CA PRO A 220 -5.15 3.35 14.45
C PRO A 220 -5.23 3.82 15.90
N ASN A 221 -4.23 4.54 16.37
CA ASN A 221 -4.22 5.05 17.74
C ASN A 221 -5.13 6.28 17.90
N TYR A 222 -5.20 7.15 16.88
CA TYR A 222 -6.00 8.37 16.90
C TYR A 222 -7.51 8.07 16.76
N TYR A 223 -7.88 7.20 15.80
CA TYR A 223 -9.28 6.82 15.55
C TYR A 223 -9.78 5.70 16.47
N SER A 224 -8.93 5.21 17.38
CA SER A 224 -9.37 4.23 18.38
C SER A 224 -10.47 4.81 19.27
N PRO A 225 -11.61 4.12 19.44
CA PRO A 225 -12.67 4.55 20.36
C PRO A 225 -12.20 4.58 21.82
N PHE A 226 -11.10 3.89 22.16
CA PHE A 226 -10.46 3.99 23.47
C PHE A 226 -9.71 5.31 23.67
N HIS A 227 -9.34 5.99 22.57
CA HIS A 227 -8.74 7.31 22.61
C HIS A 227 -9.79 8.42 22.50
N SER A 228 -10.65 8.35 21.48
CA SER A 228 -11.72 9.33 21.26
C SER A 228 -12.87 8.72 20.46
N VAL A 229 -14.04 8.65 21.11
CA VAL A 229 -15.27 8.20 20.45
C VAL A 229 -15.69 9.17 19.35
N GLU A 230 -15.47 10.48 19.56
CA GLU A 230 -15.79 11.52 18.58
C GLU A 230 -14.93 11.40 17.33
N ALA A 231 -13.63 11.21 17.47
CA ALA A 231 -12.73 11.00 16.32
C ALA A 231 -13.11 9.72 15.54
N ALA A 232 -13.47 8.66 16.26
CA ALA A 232 -13.92 7.41 15.64
C ALA A 232 -15.24 7.58 14.87
N LYS A 233 -16.19 8.40 15.36
CA LYS A 233 -17.45 8.69 14.66
C LYS A 233 -17.30 9.57 13.44
N GLN A 234 -16.33 10.51 13.47
CA GLN A 234 -16.07 11.43 12.35
C GLN A 234 -15.37 10.75 11.20
N ARG A 235 -14.64 9.64 11.45
CA ARG A 235 -13.93 8.87 10.47
C ARG A 235 -14.87 7.99 9.66
#